data_7136a6964bba99b2cf39dfb538cbcbbd
#
_entry.id   7136a6964bba99b2cf39dfb538cbcbbd
#
_cell.length_a   1.000
_cell.length_b   1.000
_cell.length_c   1.000
_cell.angle_alpha   90.00
_cell.angle_beta   90.00
_cell.angle_gamma   90.00
#
_symmetry.space_group_name_H-M   'P 1'
#
loop_
_entity.id
_entity.type
_entity.pdbx_description
1 polymer ?
#
loop_
_entity_poly.entity_id
_entity_poly.type
_entity_poly.pdbx_seq_one_letter_code
_entity_poly.pdbx_strand_id
1 'polypeptide(L)'
;MKTKTIDINAKEWFDKINGNSYFAGTITLNYGTETEETFLMPFQYGYGSSYEQEAKRILTRFNKISPKSFEPLSMYCRENNIILRRNLIENCNKKELKLFELEYKNFLLKQYENK
;
A
#
# COMPACT_ATOMS: atom_id res chain seq x y z
N MET A 1 9.49 -1.72 17.09
CA MET A 1 8.12 -2.01 17.53
C MET A 1 7.48 -3.06 16.66
N LYS A 2 6.70 -3.92 17.27
CA LYS A 2 6.14 -5.07 16.57
C LYS A 2 4.93 -4.67 15.71
N THR A 3 4.94 -5.05 14.44
CA THR A 3 3.80 -4.86 13.56
C THR A 3 2.71 -5.88 13.91
N LYS A 4 1.52 -5.39 14.24
CA LYS A 4 0.38 -6.24 14.59
C LYS A 4 -0.69 -6.29 13.52
N THR A 5 -0.88 -5.19 12.78
CA THR A 5 -1.85 -5.13 11.69
C THR A 5 -1.24 -4.44 10.48
N ILE A 6 -1.66 -4.86 9.30
CA ILE A 6 -1.29 -4.24 8.03
C ILE A 6 -2.57 -4.04 7.24
N ASP A 7 -2.87 -2.78 6.90
CA ASP A 7 -4.02 -2.41 6.08
C ASP A 7 -3.54 -1.87 4.75
N ILE A 8 -3.96 -2.50 3.66
CA ILE A 8 -3.62 -2.06 2.32
C ILE A 8 -4.89 -1.58 1.63
N ASN A 9 -4.88 -0.32 1.20
CA ASN A 9 -6.00 0.27 0.45
C ASN A 9 -5.47 0.75 -0.88
N ALA A 10 -5.97 0.16 -1.97
CA ALA A 10 -5.51 0.47 -3.31
C ALA A 10 -6.66 0.77 -4.24
N LYS A 11 -6.39 1.59 -5.25
CA LYS A 11 -7.31 1.90 -6.35
C LYS A 11 -6.68 1.45 -7.65
N GLU A 12 -7.47 0.89 -8.55
CA GLU A 12 -7.00 0.39 -9.84
C GLU A 12 -7.74 1.07 -10.98
N TRP A 13 -6.98 1.46 -12.00
CA TRP A 13 -7.50 2.03 -13.24
C TRP A 13 -7.06 1.16 -14.41
N PHE A 14 -8.01 0.79 -15.26
CA PHE A 14 -7.72 0.07 -16.49
C PHE A 14 -7.73 1.03 -17.67
N ASP A 15 -6.58 1.17 -18.33
CA ASP A 15 -6.45 1.98 -19.55
C ASP A 15 -6.98 1.17 -20.74
N LYS A 16 -8.20 1.47 -21.15
CA LYS A 16 -8.87 0.75 -22.23
C LYS A 16 -8.20 0.96 -23.59
N ILE A 17 -7.49 2.05 -23.77
CA ILE A 17 -6.83 2.37 -25.04
C ILE A 17 -5.61 1.49 -25.24
N ASN A 18 -4.80 1.33 -24.22
CA ASN A 18 -3.55 0.56 -24.28
C ASN A 18 -3.65 -0.83 -23.68
N GLY A 19 -4.76 -1.16 -23.00
CA GLY A 19 -4.97 -2.47 -22.41
C GLY A 19 -4.13 -2.74 -21.18
N ASN A 20 -3.73 -1.70 -20.44
CA ASN A 20 -2.89 -1.83 -19.26
C ASN A 20 -3.63 -1.38 -18.01
N SER A 21 -3.29 -2.01 -16.87
CA SER A 21 -3.83 -1.61 -15.57
C SER A 21 -2.76 -0.92 -14.74
N TYR A 22 -3.21 0.02 -13.91
CA TYR A 22 -2.36 0.80 -13.01
C TYR A 22 -3.01 0.86 -11.64
N PHE A 23 -2.22 1.05 -10.61
CA PHE A 23 -2.75 1.18 -9.26
C PHE A 23 -1.97 2.23 -8.45
N ALA A 24 -2.60 2.66 -7.37
CA ALA A 24 -1.98 3.51 -6.35
C ALA A 24 -2.69 3.20 -5.03
N GLY A 25 -2.05 3.48 -3.91
CA GLY A 25 -2.69 3.20 -2.64
C GLY A 25 -1.84 3.54 -1.44
N THR A 26 -2.27 3.05 -0.29
CA THR A 26 -1.58 3.24 0.99
C THR A 26 -1.42 1.91 1.72
N ILE A 27 -0.41 1.86 2.57
CA ILE A 27 -0.18 0.76 3.49
C ILE A 27 -0.11 1.36 4.88
N THR A 28 -0.97 0.92 5.79
CA THR A 28 -0.98 1.44 7.16
C THR A 28 -0.65 0.30 8.12
N LEU A 29 0.37 0.52 8.94
CA LEU A 29 0.76 -0.42 9.99
C LEU A 29 0.14 0.02 11.30
N ASN A 30 -0.36 -0.94 12.08
CA ASN A 30 -0.89 -0.70 13.42
C ASN A 30 -1.94 0.40 13.48
N TYR A 31 -2.89 0.37 12.53
CA TYR A 31 -3.95 1.36 12.40
C TYR A 31 -4.69 1.58 13.74
N GLY A 32 -4.90 2.85 14.07
CA GLY A 32 -5.63 3.21 15.27
C GLY A 32 -4.85 3.12 16.57
N THR A 33 -3.53 2.89 16.51
CA THR A 33 -2.68 2.80 17.70
C THR A 33 -1.65 3.91 17.70
N GLU A 34 -0.92 4.03 18.83
CA GLU A 34 0.15 5.03 18.94
C GLU A 34 1.32 4.76 18.01
N THR A 35 1.44 3.55 17.52
CA THR A 35 2.52 3.16 16.61
C THR A 35 2.06 3.10 15.14
N GLU A 36 0.95 3.73 14.83
CA GLU A 36 0.44 3.79 13.47
C GLU A 36 1.43 4.47 12.54
N GLU A 37 1.65 3.86 11.39
CA GLU A 37 2.58 4.36 10.38
C GLU A 37 2.01 4.07 9.00
N THR A 38 2.07 5.05 8.09
CA THR A 38 1.48 4.89 6.75
C THR A 38 2.53 5.13 5.67
N PHE A 39 2.50 4.25 4.67
CA PHE A 39 3.37 4.34 3.49
C PHE A 39 2.52 4.52 2.25
N LEU A 40 3.04 5.23 1.26
CA LEU A 40 2.36 5.45 -0.02
C LEU A 40 2.86 4.44 -1.05
N MET A 41 1.91 3.86 -1.81
CA MET A 41 2.21 3.14 -3.04
C MET A 41 1.93 4.11 -4.18
N PRO A 42 2.95 4.62 -4.86
CA PRO A 42 2.72 5.61 -5.92
C PRO A 42 2.05 4.98 -7.14
N PHE A 43 1.49 5.83 -7.99
CA PHE A 43 0.88 5.44 -9.26
C PHE A 43 1.87 4.62 -10.07
N GLN A 44 1.49 3.41 -10.44
CA GLN A 44 2.38 2.50 -11.15
C GLN A 44 1.62 1.43 -11.92
N TYR A 45 2.29 0.82 -12.89
CA TYR A 45 1.76 -0.28 -13.67
C TYR A 45 1.61 -1.53 -12.80
N GLY A 46 0.49 -2.23 -12.97
CA GLY A 46 0.23 -3.49 -12.29
C GLY A 46 -1.26 -3.77 -12.21
N TYR A 47 -1.61 -5.04 -12.01
CA TYR A 47 -3.01 -5.46 -11.89
C TYR A 47 -3.13 -6.61 -10.92
N GLY A 48 -4.37 -6.90 -10.48
CA GLY A 48 -4.64 -7.99 -9.57
C GLY A 48 -3.90 -7.81 -8.25
N SER A 49 -3.10 -8.80 -7.89
CA SER A 49 -2.36 -8.80 -6.61
C SER A 49 -1.06 -8.00 -6.66
N SER A 50 -0.78 -7.26 -7.73
CA SER A 50 0.44 -6.47 -7.83
C SER A 50 0.59 -5.49 -6.67
N TYR A 51 -0.51 -4.92 -6.18
CA TYR A 51 -0.47 -3.99 -5.05
C TYR A 51 0.03 -4.67 -3.77
N GLU A 52 -0.26 -5.97 -3.59
CA GLU A 52 0.24 -6.71 -2.42
C GLU A 52 1.74 -6.96 -2.53
N GLN A 53 2.22 -7.24 -3.73
CA GLN A 53 3.65 -7.43 -3.98
C GLN A 53 4.43 -6.13 -3.73
N GLU A 54 3.85 -5.01 -4.17
CA GLU A 54 4.48 -3.71 -3.94
C GLU A 54 4.48 -3.35 -2.46
N ALA A 55 3.39 -3.66 -1.73
CA ALA A 55 3.35 -3.44 -0.30
C ALA A 55 4.44 -4.25 0.41
N LYS A 56 4.61 -5.51 0.03
CA LYS A 56 5.67 -6.36 0.58
C LYS A 56 7.04 -5.74 0.32
N ARG A 57 7.27 -5.27 -0.90
CA ARG A 57 8.55 -4.65 -1.28
C ARG A 57 8.85 -3.40 -0.44
N ILE A 58 7.86 -2.53 -0.29
CA ILE A 58 8.03 -1.29 0.47
C ILE A 58 8.30 -1.58 1.95
N LEU A 59 7.49 -2.44 2.56
CA LEU A 59 7.64 -2.75 3.98
C LEU A 59 8.97 -3.47 4.27
N THR A 60 9.43 -4.30 3.35
CA THR A 60 10.73 -4.96 3.47
C THR A 60 11.86 -3.93 3.40
N ARG A 61 11.75 -3.01 2.44
CA ARG A 61 12.76 -1.96 2.25
C ARG A 61 12.93 -1.09 3.50
N PHE A 62 11.83 -0.81 4.19
CA PHE A 62 11.87 0.01 5.40
C PHE A 62 12.05 -0.81 6.67
N ASN A 63 12.39 -2.09 6.55
CA ASN A 63 12.67 -3.01 7.66
C ASN A 63 11.48 -3.20 8.60
N LYS A 64 10.26 -3.11 8.07
CA LYS A 64 9.04 -3.33 8.85
C LYS A 64 8.65 -4.80 8.89
N ILE A 65 9.04 -5.56 7.87
CA ILE A 65 8.85 -7.00 7.78
C ILE A 65 10.13 -7.62 7.23
N SER A 66 10.28 -8.92 7.42
CA SER A 66 11.44 -9.67 6.93
C SER A 66 11.05 -11.00 6.34
N PRO A 67 10.22 -10.99 5.27
CA PRO A 67 9.79 -12.23 4.64
C PRO A 67 10.91 -12.87 3.83
N LYS A 68 10.78 -14.17 3.59
CA LYS A 68 11.67 -14.89 2.67
C LYS A 68 11.37 -14.44 1.24
N SER A 69 12.35 -14.61 0.32
CA SER A 69 12.21 -14.13 -1.06
C SER A 69 10.93 -14.60 -1.75
N PHE A 70 10.54 -15.85 -1.52
CA PHE A 70 9.39 -16.43 -2.19
C PHE A 70 8.11 -16.37 -1.36
N GLU A 71 8.18 -15.79 -0.17
CA GLU A 71 7.07 -15.82 0.77
C GLU A 71 6.09 -14.68 0.43
N PRO A 72 4.83 -14.99 0.07
CA PRO A 72 3.83 -13.95 -0.13
C PRO A 72 3.55 -13.20 1.17
N LEU A 73 3.12 -11.94 1.05
CA LEU A 73 2.81 -11.13 2.23
C LEU A 73 1.76 -11.81 3.13
N SER A 74 0.73 -12.42 2.53
CA SER A 74 -0.32 -13.11 3.29
C SER A 74 0.23 -14.25 4.14
N MET A 75 1.18 -15.01 3.59
CA MET A 75 1.80 -16.11 4.32
C MET A 75 2.67 -15.60 5.47
N TYR A 76 3.47 -14.57 5.19
CA TYR A 76 4.29 -13.94 6.22
C TYR A 76 3.44 -13.43 7.38
N CYS A 77 2.33 -12.76 7.08
CA CYS A 77 1.44 -12.23 8.10
C CYS A 77 0.84 -13.35 8.94
N ARG A 78 0.40 -14.43 8.30
CA ARG A 78 -0.17 -15.56 9.01
C ARG A 78 0.83 -16.21 9.96
N GLU A 79 2.07 -16.39 9.51
CA GLU A 79 3.11 -17.02 10.31
C GLU A 79 3.59 -16.14 11.47
N ASN A 80 3.41 -14.84 11.36
CA ASN A 80 3.86 -13.89 12.36
C ASN A 80 2.72 -13.26 13.17
N ASN A 81 1.52 -13.83 13.08
CA ASN A 81 0.34 -13.36 13.80
C ASN A 81 0.00 -11.90 13.52
N ILE A 82 0.17 -11.49 12.27
CA ILE A 82 -0.18 -10.15 11.80
C ILE A 82 -1.52 -10.22 11.08
N ILE A 83 -2.44 -9.34 11.45
CA ILE A 83 -3.73 -9.24 10.78
C ILE A 83 -3.54 -8.42 9.50
N LEU A 84 -3.81 -9.05 8.35
CA LEU A 84 -3.70 -8.39 7.06
C LEU A 84 -5.10 -8.10 6.51
N ARG A 85 -5.39 -6.82 6.27
CA ARG A 85 -6.64 -6.39 5.65
C ARG A 85 -6.32 -5.73 4.32
N ARG A 86 -7.05 -6.12 3.28
CA ARG A 86 -6.80 -5.67 1.90
C ARG A 86 -8.07 -5.15 1.30
N ASN A 87 -7.97 -4.03 0.61
CA ASN A 87 -9.08 -3.45 -0.12
C ASN A 87 -8.59 -2.90 -1.44
N LEU A 88 -9.13 -3.41 -2.54
CA LEU A 88 -8.82 -2.94 -3.88
C LEU A 88 -10.10 -2.43 -4.52
N ILE A 89 -10.14 -1.15 -4.84
CA ILE A 89 -11.27 -0.54 -5.53
C ILE A 89 -10.93 -0.52 -7.02
N GLU A 90 -11.65 -1.32 -7.80
CA GLU A 90 -11.42 -1.44 -9.23
C GLU A 90 -12.25 -0.41 -10.00
N ASN A 91 -11.97 -0.28 -11.28
CA ASN A 91 -12.71 0.61 -12.21
C ASN A 91 -12.67 2.09 -11.82
N CYS A 92 -11.61 2.50 -11.17
CA CYS A 92 -11.35 3.92 -10.95
C CYS A 92 -10.84 4.54 -12.25
N ASN A 93 -10.80 5.86 -12.34
CA ASN A 93 -10.19 6.53 -13.49
C ASN A 93 -8.78 7.01 -13.15
N LYS A 94 -8.01 7.35 -14.17
CA LYS A 94 -6.63 7.79 -14.00
C LYS A 94 -6.53 9.03 -13.09
N LYS A 95 -7.47 9.95 -13.24
CA LYS A 95 -7.51 11.17 -12.47
C LYS A 95 -7.66 10.89 -10.97
N GLU A 96 -8.50 9.91 -10.62
CA GLU A 96 -8.68 9.53 -9.22
C GLU A 96 -7.39 9.01 -8.59
N LEU A 97 -6.64 8.18 -9.32
CA LEU A 97 -5.38 7.65 -8.81
C LEU A 97 -4.35 8.75 -8.61
N LYS A 98 -4.24 9.65 -9.57
CA LYS A 98 -3.26 10.74 -9.49
C LYS A 98 -3.62 11.76 -8.42
N LEU A 99 -4.90 12.07 -8.29
CA LEU A 99 -5.37 13.01 -7.28
C LEU A 99 -5.15 12.45 -5.87
N PHE A 100 -5.45 11.16 -5.70
CA PHE A 100 -5.22 10.46 -4.43
C PHE A 100 -3.75 10.54 -4.04
N GLU A 101 -2.85 10.26 -4.96
CA GLU A 101 -1.40 10.32 -4.70
C GLU A 101 -0.96 11.73 -4.31
N LEU A 102 -1.46 12.75 -5.01
CA LEU A 102 -1.12 14.14 -4.73
C LEU A 102 -1.64 14.57 -3.36
N GLU A 103 -2.88 14.24 -3.04
CA GLU A 103 -3.47 14.57 -1.74
C GLU A 103 -2.67 13.95 -0.60
N TYR A 104 -2.26 12.71 -0.78
CA TYR A 104 -1.50 12.00 0.23
C TYR A 104 -0.12 12.61 0.42
N LYS A 105 0.56 12.98 -0.67
CA LYS A 105 1.85 13.65 -0.60
C LYS A 105 1.76 14.97 0.14
N ASN A 106 0.69 15.75 -0.14
CA ASN A 106 0.46 17.01 0.55
C ASN A 106 0.21 16.82 2.03
N PHE A 107 -0.53 15.79 2.39
CA PHE A 107 -0.77 15.45 3.79
C PHE A 107 0.55 15.14 4.51
N LEU A 108 1.42 14.35 3.90
CA LEU A 108 2.72 14.01 4.47
C LEU A 108 3.59 15.26 4.66
N LEU A 109 3.60 16.15 3.68
CA LEU A 109 4.37 17.39 3.77
C LEU A 109 3.90 18.26 4.93
N LYS A 110 2.58 18.38 5.11
CA LYS A 110 2.04 19.16 6.22
C LYS A 110 2.45 18.58 7.57
N GLN A 111 2.45 17.27 7.71
CA GLN A 111 2.89 16.64 8.94
C GLN A 111 4.37 16.92 9.20
N TYR A 112 5.16 16.93 8.14
CA TYR A 112 6.59 17.21 8.25
C TYR A 112 6.85 18.66 8.70
N GLU A 113 6.06 19.60 8.16
CA GLU A 113 6.21 21.03 8.50
C GLU A 113 5.79 21.35 9.93
N ASN A 114 4.89 20.56 10.50
CA ASN A 114 4.35 20.79 11.84
C ASN A 114 5.19 20.15 12.96
N LYS A 115 6.32 19.58 12.61
CA LYS A 115 7.27 19.04 13.59
C LYS A 115 8.34 20.09 13.95
#